data_d2d0e0754392ac0ea546efe4543dab4f
#
_entry.id   d2d0e0754392ac0ea546efe4543dab4f
#
_cell.length_a   1.000
_cell.length_b   1.000
_cell.length_c   1.000
_cell.angle_alpha   90.00
_cell.angle_beta   90.00
_cell.angle_gamma   90.00
#
_symmetry.space_group_name_H-M   'P 1'
#
loop_
_entity.id
_entity.type
_entity.pdbx_description
1 polymer ?
#
loop_
_entity_poly.entity_id
_entity_poly.type
_entity_poly.pdbx_seq_one_letter_code
_entity_poly.pdbx_strand_id
1 'polypeptide(L)'
;LGPERGGARFVFTPPPDAECRHEEVDGMEVTTCTLRPDTSAEDLGYLAQAVAAGRLCTPSATSYCVGAVVVLPDGRTFTGHTHETSPTHHAEQEAIRKALDAGADLRGAAIYSSMEPCSQRSSEPESCTQLILHHGFSRVVFALYEPDRFVRCRGARTLREAGVEVRVYPSLAGGVREANAHLQ
;
A
#
# COMPACT_ATOMS: atom_id res chain seq x y z
N LEU A 1 6.21 -19.14 -51.78
CA LEU A 1 6.06 -18.00 -50.89
C LEU A 1 4.67 -18.06 -50.29
N GLY A 2 4.54 -18.69 -49.10
CA GLY A 2 3.31 -18.73 -48.34
C GLY A 2 3.15 -17.48 -47.47
N PRO A 3 1.91 -17.00 -47.18
CA PRO A 3 1.70 -15.84 -46.37
C PRO A 3 2.15 -16.09 -44.93
N GLU A 4 3.00 -15.21 -44.43
CA GLU A 4 3.33 -15.14 -43.01
C GLU A 4 2.04 -14.92 -42.21
N ARG A 5 1.65 -15.89 -41.42
CA ARG A 5 0.57 -15.73 -40.46
C ARG A 5 1.10 -14.84 -39.32
N GLY A 6 0.87 -13.57 -39.40
CA GLY A 6 1.05 -12.63 -38.31
C GLY A 6 0.12 -13.05 -37.17
N GLY A 7 0.62 -13.84 -36.22
CA GLY A 7 -0.10 -14.16 -35.01
C GLY A 7 -0.29 -12.91 -34.19
N ALA A 8 -1.53 -12.47 -34.01
CA ALA A 8 -1.84 -11.43 -33.04
C ALA A 8 -1.42 -11.93 -31.67
N ARG A 9 -0.40 -11.32 -31.07
CA ARG A 9 -0.03 -11.55 -29.69
C ARG A 9 -1.09 -10.90 -28.81
N PHE A 10 -1.93 -11.72 -28.23
CA PHE A 10 -2.80 -11.26 -27.15
C PHE A 10 -1.92 -10.98 -25.92
N VAL A 11 -1.79 -9.71 -25.54
CA VAL A 11 -1.16 -9.34 -24.28
C VAL A 11 -2.20 -9.56 -23.18
N PHE A 12 -2.06 -10.66 -22.45
CA PHE A 12 -2.91 -10.93 -21.29
C PHE A 12 -2.42 -10.05 -20.11
N THR A 13 -3.30 -9.20 -19.63
CA THR A 13 -3.07 -8.42 -18.40
C THR A 13 -3.80 -9.13 -17.28
N PRO A 14 -3.09 -9.73 -16.29
CA PRO A 14 -3.74 -10.39 -15.18
C PRO A 14 -4.59 -9.40 -14.38
N PRO A 15 -5.72 -9.84 -13.80
CA PRO A 15 -6.47 -9.04 -12.85
C PRO A 15 -5.57 -8.61 -11.68
N PRO A 16 -5.73 -7.37 -11.16
CA PRO A 16 -4.81 -6.81 -10.16
C PRO A 16 -4.69 -7.63 -8.87
N ASP A 17 -5.75 -8.35 -8.47
CA ASP A 17 -5.80 -9.15 -7.24
C ASP A 17 -5.77 -10.66 -7.51
N ALA A 18 -5.19 -11.07 -8.64
CA ALA A 18 -5.06 -12.47 -9.01
C ALA A 18 -3.62 -12.97 -8.89
N GLU A 19 -3.46 -14.19 -8.46
CA GLU A 19 -2.22 -14.95 -8.62
C GLU A 19 -2.26 -15.72 -9.93
N CYS A 20 -1.27 -15.49 -10.78
CA CYS A 20 -1.17 -16.17 -12.06
C CYS A 20 0.01 -17.12 -12.07
N ARG A 21 -0.23 -18.35 -12.54
CA ARG A 21 0.81 -19.34 -12.80
C ARG A 21 0.93 -19.56 -14.30
N HIS A 22 2.16 -19.61 -14.77
CA HIS A 22 2.49 -19.92 -16.16
C HIS A 22 2.99 -21.36 -16.22
N GLU A 23 2.34 -22.16 -17.02
CA GLU A 23 2.71 -23.57 -17.22
C GLU A 23 2.74 -23.88 -18.71
N GLU A 24 3.63 -24.77 -19.11
CA GLU A 24 3.61 -25.34 -20.46
C GLU A 24 2.84 -26.65 -20.43
N VAL A 25 1.73 -26.72 -21.15
CA VAL A 25 0.89 -27.91 -21.26
C VAL A 25 0.79 -28.26 -22.75
N ASP A 26 1.26 -29.45 -23.10
CA ASP A 26 1.25 -29.96 -24.47
C ASP A 26 1.88 -29.00 -25.53
N GLY A 27 2.98 -28.30 -25.13
CA GLY A 27 3.68 -27.36 -26.01
C GLY A 27 2.99 -26.00 -26.13
N MET A 28 1.97 -25.72 -25.33
CA MET A 28 1.29 -24.42 -25.25
C MET A 28 1.55 -23.76 -23.92
N GLU A 29 1.86 -22.46 -23.96
CA GLU A 29 1.91 -21.64 -22.73
C GLU A 29 0.48 -21.39 -22.23
N VAL A 30 0.19 -21.87 -21.02
CA VAL A 30 -1.10 -21.67 -20.35
C VAL A 30 -0.88 -20.79 -19.13
N THR A 31 -1.65 -19.72 -19.03
CA THR A 31 -1.68 -18.85 -17.84
C THR A 31 -2.99 -19.08 -17.10
N THR A 32 -2.90 -19.63 -15.91
CA THR A 32 -4.05 -19.81 -15.02
C THR A 32 -3.99 -18.76 -13.92
N CYS A 33 -5.02 -17.91 -13.85
CA CYS A 33 -5.15 -16.90 -12.81
C CYS A 33 -6.28 -17.26 -11.86
N THR A 34 -5.98 -17.28 -10.56
CA THR A 34 -6.97 -17.44 -9.50
C THR A 34 -7.01 -16.18 -8.66
N LEU A 35 -8.20 -15.69 -8.37
CA LEU A 35 -8.35 -14.61 -7.38
C LEU A 35 -7.75 -15.09 -6.06
N ARG A 36 -6.99 -14.22 -5.41
CA ARG A 36 -6.49 -14.53 -4.07
C ARG A 36 -7.67 -14.85 -3.16
N PRO A 37 -7.66 -15.99 -2.48
CA PRO A 37 -8.79 -16.41 -1.65
C PRO A 37 -9.04 -15.50 -0.44
N ASP A 38 -8.11 -14.58 -0.17
CA ASP A 38 -8.10 -13.63 0.94
C ASP A 38 -8.37 -12.18 0.51
N THR A 39 -8.82 -11.94 -0.73
CA THR A 39 -9.31 -10.62 -1.15
C THR A 39 -10.52 -10.26 -0.32
N SER A 40 -10.35 -9.26 0.55
CA SER A 40 -11.36 -8.82 1.50
C SER A 40 -12.01 -7.53 1.03
N ALA A 41 -13.35 -7.52 0.95
CA ALA A 41 -14.12 -6.30 0.67
C ALA A 41 -13.90 -5.23 1.75
N GLU A 42 -13.70 -5.65 2.99
CA GLU A 42 -13.36 -4.76 4.12
C GLU A 42 -12.00 -4.07 3.89
N ASP A 43 -10.98 -4.83 3.48
CA ASP A 43 -9.67 -4.27 3.14
C ASP A 43 -9.75 -3.26 2.01
N LEU A 44 -10.44 -3.59 0.94
CA LEU A 44 -10.64 -2.67 -0.19
C LEU A 44 -11.36 -1.40 0.25
N GLY A 45 -12.35 -1.50 1.13
CA GLY A 45 -13.08 -0.35 1.68
C GLY A 45 -12.18 0.58 2.48
N TYR A 46 -11.41 0.07 3.44
CA TYR A 46 -10.49 0.89 4.23
C TYR A 46 -9.33 1.42 3.41
N LEU A 47 -8.79 0.63 2.49
CA LEU A 47 -7.72 1.08 1.62
C LEU A 47 -8.20 2.20 0.67
N ALA A 48 -9.43 2.12 0.17
CA ALA A 48 -10.02 3.20 -0.62
C ALA A 48 -10.16 4.50 0.19
N GLN A 49 -10.50 4.41 1.48
CA GLN A 49 -10.49 5.57 2.39
C GLN A 49 -9.08 6.16 2.55
N ALA A 50 -8.06 5.33 2.69
CA ALA A 50 -6.67 5.78 2.75
C ALA A 50 -6.25 6.50 1.46
N VAL A 51 -6.58 5.93 0.30
CA VAL A 51 -6.30 6.57 -1.00
C VAL A 51 -7.00 7.92 -1.12
N ALA A 52 -8.26 8.02 -0.71
CA ALA A 52 -9.02 9.27 -0.71
C ALA A 52 -8.40 10.31 0.24
N ALA A 53 -7.94 9.90 1.43
CA ALA A 53 -7.25 10.78 2.37
C ALA A 53 -5.95 11.36 1.80
N GLY A 54 -5.21 10.59 1.01
CA GLY A 54 -3.99 11.05 0.34
C GLY A 54 -4.21 12.23 -0.60
N ARG A 55 -5.41 12.39 -1.14
CA ARG A 55 -5.77 13.53 -2.01
C ARG A 55 -5.92 14.85 -1.25
N LEU A 56 -6.00 14.82 0.07
CA LEU A 56 -6.08 16.02 0.90
C LEU A 56 -4.72 16.67 1.13
N CYS A 57 -3.63 15.96 0.82
CA CYS A 57 -2.28 16.46 0.93
C CYS A 57 -2.01 17.57 -0.10
N THR A 58 -1.36 18.64 0.36
CA THR A 58 -0.82 19.66 -0.55
C THR A 58 0.42 19.10 -1.26
N PRO A 59 0.46 19.08 -2.60
CA PRO A 59 1.60 18.57 -3.35
C PRO A 59 2.92 19.25 -2.98
N SER A 60 3.97 18.45 -2.85
CA SER A 60 5.34 18.89 -2.56
C SER A 60 6.32 18.22 -3.50
N ALA A 61 7.37 18.92 -3.88
CA ALA A 61 8.43 18.37 -4.74
C ALA A 61 9.29 17.32 -4.03
N THR A 62 9.24 17.23 -2.70
CA THR A 62 10.15 16.44 -1.86
C THR A 62 9.48 15.29 -1.13
N SER A 63 8.17 15.12 -1.27
CA SER A 63 7.42 14.06 -0.58
C SER A 63 6.21 13.59 -1.36
N TYR A 64 5.85 12.33 -1.14
CA TYR A 64 4.62 11.75 -1.67
C TYR A 64 3.40 12.21 -0.88
N CYS A 65 2.27 12.34 -1.56
CA CYS A 65 0.97 12.48 -0.95
C CYS A 65 0.40 11.08 -0.66
N VAL A 66 0.30 10.76 0.62
CA VAL A 66 -0.14 9.48 1.16
C VAL A 66 -1.30 9.69 2.11
N GLY A 67 -2.21 8.74 2.16
CA GLY A 67 -3.27 8.65 3.16
C GLY A 67 -3.14 7.35 3.94
N ALA A 68 -3.58 7.36 5.19
CA ALA A 68 -3.57 6.18 6.05
C ALA A 68 -4.81 6.10 6.93
N VAL A 69 -5.24 4.88 7.22
CA VAL A 69 -6.33 4.58 8.14
C VAL A 69 -5.86 3.53 9.13
N VAL A 70 -5.90 3.84 10.41
CA VAL A 70 -5.71 2.88 11.50
C VAL A 70 -7.07 2.29 11.85
N VAL A 71 -7.15 0.97 11.92
CA VAL A 71 -8.36 0.24 12.34
C VAL A 71 -8.03 -0.57 13.57
N LEU A 72 -8.68 -0.24 14.69
CA LEU A 72 -8.51 -0.96 15.96
C LEU A 72 -9.25 -2.29 15.93
N PRO A 73 -8.87 -3.24 16.81
CA PRO A 73 -9.62 -4.51 16.97
C PRO A 73 -11.09 -4.32 17.31
N ASP A 74 -11.46 -3.22 17.96
CA ASP A 74 -12.85 -2.87 18.30
C ASP A 74 -13.62 -2.17 17.18
N GLY A 75 -12.97 -1.94 16.01
CA GLY A 75 -13.58 -1.32 14.84
C GLY A 75 -13.47 0.20 14.76
N ARG A 76 -12.94 0.89 15.78
CA ARG A 76 -12.67 2.34 15.68
C ARG A 76 -11.60 2.62 14.64
N THR A 77 -11.75 3.73 13.92
CA THR A 77 -10.84 4.13 12.84
C THR A 77 -10.27 5.53 13.07
N PHE A 78 -9.02 5.72 12.64
CA PHE A 78 -8.34 7.02 12.67
C PHE A 78 -7.64 7.24 11.34
N THR A 79 -7.91 8.36 10.71
CA THR A 79 -7.43 8.67 9.36
C THR A 79 -6.43 9.82 9.39
N GLY A 80 -5.36 9.68 8.62
CA GLY A 80 -4.34 10.71 8.48
C GLY A 80 -3.90 10.87 7.02
N HIS A 81 -3.32 12.03 6.72
CA HIS A 81 -2.66 12.27 5.43
C HIS A 81 -1.32 12.99 5.64
N THR A 82 -0.47 12.91 4.62
CA THR A 82 0.84 13.56 4.63
C THR A 82 0.73 15.03 5.01
N HIS A 83 1.55 15.47 5.95
CA HIS A 83 1.66 16.85 6.43
C HIS A 83 0.36 17.46 6.99
N GLU A 84 -0.55 16.64 7.50
CA GLU A 84 -1.85 17.11 8.00
C GLU A 84 -1.70 18.15 9.12
N THR A 85 -0.84 17.89 10.11
CA THR A 85 -0.63 18.76 11.26
C THR A 85 0.80 19.28 11.41
N SER A 86 1.75 18.75 10.64
CA SER A 86 3.17 19.11 10.68
C SER A 86 3.84 18.85 9.34
N PRO A 87 4.76 19.73 8.90
CA PRO A 87 5.46 19.57 7.62
C PRO A 87 6.39 18.36 7.55
N THR A 88 6.64 17.68 8.67
CA THR A 88 7.47 16.48 8.74
C THR A 88 6.69 15.20 8.98
N HIS A 89 5.39 15.26 9.21
CA HIS A 89 4.58 14.08 9.51
C HIS A 89 4.13 13.35 8.25
N HIS A 90 4.32 12.03 8.22
CA HIS A 90 3.73 11.13 7.24
C HIS A 90 2.29 10.75 7.63
N ALA A 91 1.54 10.24 6.67
CA ALA A 91 0.14 9.85 6.87
C ALA A 91 -0.05 8.85 8.01
N GLU A 92 0.80 7.82 8.05
CA GLU A 92 0.75 6.77 9.07
C GLU A 92 0.99 7.36 10.46
N GLN A 93 1.93 8.26 10.59
CA GLN A 93 2.23 8.96 11.84
C GLN A 93 1.05 9.82 12.31
N GLU A 94 0.38 10.52 11.41
CA GLU A 94 -0.81 11.31 11.71
C GLU A 94 -1.97 10.43 12.20
N ALA A 95 -2.23 9.30 11.54
CA ALA A 95 -3.28 8.36 11.92
C ALA A 95 -2.98 7.70 13.29
N ILE A 96 -1.74 7.25 13.48
CA ILE A 96 -1.28 6.65 14.75
C ILE A 96 -1.40 7.66 15.90
N ARG A 97 -1.00 8.90 15.68
CA ARG A 97 -1.08 9.93 16.71
C ARG A 97 -2.51 10.21 17.16
N LYS A 98 -3.44 10.29 16.21
CA LYS A 98 -4.88 10.46 16.55
C LYS A 98 -5.40 9.31 17.41
N ALA A 99 -5.01 8.08 17.12
CA ALA A 99 -5.39 6.92 17.92
C ALA A 99 -4.80 6.98 19.34
N LEU A 100 -3.53 7.35 19.46
CA LEU A 100 -2.85 7.53 20.76
C LEU A 100 -3.48 8.66 21.57
N ASP A 101 -3.79 9.80 20.95
CA ASP A 101 -4.45 10.93 21.60
C ASP A 101 -5.86 10.57 22.11
N ALA A 102 -6.52 9.62 21.48
CA ALA A 102 -7.79 9.04 21.93
C ALA A 102 -7.64 7.98 23.03
N GLY A 103 -6.41 7.70 23.48
CA GLY A 103 -6.13 6.69 24.51
C GLY A 103 -6.25 5.25 24.02
N ALA A 104 -6.19 5.01 22.69
CA ALA A 104 -6.34 3.69 22.12
C ALA A 104 -5.10 2.82 22.32
N ASP A 105 -5.32 1.51 22.54
CA ASP A 105 -4.29 0.49 22.43
C ASP A 105 -4.17 0.04 20.98
N LEU A 106 -2.99 0.19 20.39
CA LEU A 106 -2.72 -0.14 19.00
C LEU A 106 -2.32 -1.59 18.75
N ARG A 107 -2.14 -2.38 19.81
CA ARG A 107 -1.75 -3.79 19.66
C ARG A 107 -2.82 -4.56 18.92
N GLY A 108 -2.40 -5.30 17.92
CA GLY A 108 -3.31 -6.08 17.07
C GLY A 108 -4.12 -5.25 16.08
N ALA A 109 -3.91 -3.94 16.03
CA ALA A 109 -4.56 -3.07 15.03
C ALA A 109 -4.06 -3.36 13.61
N ALA A 110 -4.83 -2.94 12.62
CA ALA A 110 -4.43 -2.90 11.23
C ALA A 110 -4.20 -1.44 10.80
N ILE A 111 -3.27 -1.25 9.87
CA ILE A 111 -3.06 0.03 9.20
C ILE A 111 -3.15 -0.13 7.70
N TYR A 112 -3.95 0.73 7.09
CA TYR A 112 -4.16 0.83 5.65
C TYR A 112 -3.47 2.09 5.16
N SER A 113 -2.46 1.94 4.32
CA SER A 113 -1.73 3.07 3.74
C SER A 113 -1.84 3.05 2.23
N SER A 114 -2.04 4.19 1.59
CA SER A 114 -2.13 4.25 0.13
C SER A 114 -0.82 3.82 -0.55
N MET A 115 0.31 4.01 0.12
CA MET A 115 1.65 3.63 -0.34
C MET A 115 2.36 2.82 0.75
N GLU A 116 3.31 1.97 0.35
CA GLU A 116 4.17 1.20 1.25
C GLU A 116 4.77 2.10 2.34
N PRO A 117 4.66 1.71 3.64
CA PRO A 117 5.26 2.48 4.72
C PRO A 117 6.76 2.65 4.54
N CYS A 118 7.25 3.87 4.75
CA CYS A 118 8.67 4.17 4.58
C CYS A 118 9.54 3.37 5.55
N SER A 119 10.71 2.96 5.10
CA SER A 119 11.71 2.24 5.91
C SER A 119 12.84 3.13 6.41
N GLN A 120 13.01 4.31 5.82
CA GLN A 120 14.01 5.31 6.18
C GLN A 120 13.45 6.71 6.03
N ARG A 121 13.83 7.61 6.91
CA ARG A 121 13.52 9.02 6.82
C ARG A 121 14.55 9.85 7.61
N SER A 122 14.83 11.06 7.13
CA SER A 122 15.79 11.97 7.76
C SER A 122 15.15 12.98 8.71
N SER A 123 13.85 13.23 8.60
CA SER A 123 13.13 14.27 9.33
C SER A 123 12.61 13.86 10.71
N GLU A 124 12.59 12.57 11.00
CA GLU A 124 12.08 12.00 12.24
C GLU A 124 12.98 10.85 12.72
N PRO A 125 13.04 10.57 14.04
CA PRO A 125 13.91 9.50 14.55
C PRO A 125 13.47 8.10 14.15
N GLU A 126 12.17 7.87 13.91
CA GLU A 126 11.61 6.58 13.51
C GLU A 126 10.94 6.66 12.15
N SER A 127 11.14 5.65 11.31
CA SER A 127 10.37 5.46 10.09
C SER A 127 8.94 5.00 10.40
N CYS A 128 8.02 5.10 9.43
CA CYS A 128 6.67 4.58 9.59
C CYS A 128 6.67 3.07 9.85
N THR A 129 7.57 2.31 9.20
CA THR A 129 7.75 0.88 9.46
C THR A 129 8.15 0.61 10.91
N GLN A 130 9.09 1.38 11.47
CA GLN A 130 9.50 1.25 12.87
C GLN A 130 8.35 1.61 13.84
N LEU A 131 7.58 2.66 13.56
CA LEU A 131 6.40 3.03 14.36
C LEU A 131 5.36 1.91 14.37
N ILE A 132 5.08 1.31 13.23
CA ILE A 132 4.15 0.19 13.10
C ILE A 132 4.60 -1.00 13.95
N LEU A 133 5.89 -1.37 13.88
CA LEU A 133 6.46 -2.45 14.67
C LEU A 133 6.45 -2.14 16.17
N HIS A 134 6.81 -0.92 16.54
CA HIS A 134 6.85 -0.46 17.93
C HIS A 134 5.48 -0.57 18.61
N HIS A 135 4.41 -0.20 17.90
CA HIS A 135 3.06 -0.23 18.45
C HIS A 135 2.34 -1.58 18.34
N GLY A 136 2.97 -2.60 17.78
CA GLY A 136 2.45 -3.96 17.75
C GLY A 136 1.27 -4.16 16.79
N PHE A 137 1.24 -3.44 15.67
CA PHE A 137 0.27 -3.71 14.60
C PHE A 137 0.39 -5.14 14.10
N SER A 138 -0.74 -5.79 13.88
CA SER A 138 -0.78 -7.16 13.36
C SER A 138 -0.81 -7.22 11.83
N ARG A 139 -1.24 -6.14 11.18
CA ARG A 139 -1.53 -6.15 9.76
C ARG A 139 -1.29 -4.80 9.10
N VAL A 140 -0.68 -4.84 7.91
CA VAL A 140 -0.44 -3.67 7.06
C VAL A 140 -0.95 -3.96 5.65
N VAL A 141 -1.74 -3.04 5.12
CA VAL A 141 -2.33 -3.14 3.79
C VAL A 141 -2.01 -1.88 3.01
N PHE A 142 -1.53 -2.01 1.77
CA PHE A 142 -1.25 -0.86 0.91
C PHE A 142 -1.54 -1.16 -0.57
N ALA A 143 -1.61 -0.12 -1.40
CA ALA A 143 -1.96 -0.24 -2.81
C ALA A 143 -0.75 -0.18 -3.74
N LEU A 144 0.27 0.57 -3.40
CA LEU A 144 1.43 0.84 -4.25
C LEU A 144 2.71 0.73 -3.44
N TYR A 145 3.69 -0.02 -3.95
CA TYR A 145 5.06 0.01 -3.42
C TYR A 145 5.65 1.40 -3.63
N GLU A 146 6.40 1.89 -2.65
CA GLU A 146 7.08 3.19 -2.77
C GLU A 146 8.12 3.12 -3.89
N PRO A 147 8.02 3.99 -4.92
CA PRO A 147 9.02 4.06 -5.97
C PRO A 147 10.38 4.53 -5.45
N ASP A 148 11.47 4.05 -6.05
CA ASP A 148 12.86 4.39 -5.68
C ASP A 148 13.24 5.81 -6.14
N ARG A 149 12.44 6.82 -5.77
CA ARG A 149 12.68 8.21 -6.14
C ARG A 149 13.52 8.95 -5.10
N PHE A 150 13.18 8.81 -3.83
CA PHE A 150 13.85 9.50 -2.73
C PHE A 150 14.74 8.55 -1.95
N VAL A 151 14.24 7.36 -1.65
CA VAL A 151 14.95 6.30 -0.94
C VAL A 151 14.52 4.94 -1.50
N ARG A 152 15.36 3.94 -1.34
CA ARG A 152 14.97 2.56 -1.61
C ARG A 152 14.15 2.02 -0.45
N CYS A 153 12.83 1.97 -0.61
CA CYS A 153 11.95 1.48 0.43
C CYS A 153 12.03 -0.03 0.60
N ARG A 154 12.05 -0.48 1.86
CA ARG A 154 12.04 -1.89 2.27
C ARG A 154 11.01 -2.16 3.36
N GLY A 155 10.03 -1.29 3.49
CA GLY A 155 9.04 -1.36 4.56
C GLY A 155 8.28 -2.67 4.58
N ALA A 156 7.72 -3.08 3.44
CA ALA A 156 6.97 -4.33 3.33
C ALA A 156 7.81 -5.55 3.71
N ARG A 157 9.05 -5.62 3.23
CA ARG A 157 9.97 -6.70 3.54
C ARG A 157 10.28 -6.77 5.03
N THR A 158 10.61 -5.64 5.63
CA THR A 158 10.93 -5.55 7.06
C THR A 158 9.74 -5.97 7.92
N LEU A 159 8.53 -5.54 7.57
CA LEU A 159 7.30 -5.92 8.26
C LEU A 159 7.03 -7.43 8.18
N ARG A 160 7.16 -8.02 6.99
CA ARG A 160 7.00 -9.48 6.81
C ARG A 160 8.03 -10.28 7.62
N GLU A 161 9.29 -9.87 7.60
CA GLU A 161 10.37 -10.52 8.37
C GLU A 161 10.11 -10.44 9.89
N ALA A 162 9.42 -9.41 10.36
CA ALA A 162 9.01 -9.25 11.75
C ALA A 162 7.70 -9.99 12.10
N GLY A 163 7.08 -10.70 11.16
CA GLY A 163 5.85 -11.47 11.39
C GLY A 163 4.55 -10.68 11.24
N VAL A 164 4.60 -9.45 10.75
CA VAL A 164 3.40 -8.66 10.43
C VAL A 164 2.79 -9.16 9.12
N GLU A 165 1.47 -9.35 9.11
CA GLU A 165 0.76 -9.67 7.87
C GLU A 165 0.78 -8.46 6.94
N VAL A 166 1.25 -8.65 5.71
CA VAL A 166 1.29 -7.59 4.68
C VAL A 166 0.45 -7.99 3.49
N ARG A 167 -0.49 -7.14 3.10
CA ARG A 167 -1.34 -7.31 1.92
C ARG A 167 -1.15 -6.14 0.97
N VAL A 168 -1.15 -6.42 -0.32
CA VAL A 168 -1.04 -5.42 -1.38
C VAL A 168 -2.23 -5.55 -2.32
N TYR A 169 -2.92 -4.44 -2.57
CA TYR A 169 -4.06 -4.38 -3.49
C TYR A 169 -3.78 -3.41 -4.64
N PRO A 170 -3.09 -3.87 -5.70
CA PRO A 170 -2.70 -3.01 -6.83
C PRO A 170 -3.88 -2.40 -7.59
N SER A 171 -5.10 -2.94 -7.44
CA SER A 171 -6.32 -2.38 -8.03
C SER A 171 -6.59 -0.93 -7.63
N LEU A 172 -6.09 -0.49 -6.46
CA LEU A 172 -6.24 0.87 -5.97
C LEU A 172 -5.02 1.77 -6.23
N ALA A 173 -3.97 1.24 -6.85
CA ALA A 173 -2.74 1.98 -7.12
C ALA A 173 -2.92 3.17 -8.08
N GLY A 174 -3.92 3.12 -8.97
CA GLY A 174 -4.24 4.22 -9.90
C GLY A 174 -4.54 5.53 -9.18
N GLY A 175 -5.34 5.49 -8.12
CA GLY A 175 -5.66 6.67 -7.31
C GLY A 175 -4.44 7.23 -6.56
N VAL A 176 -3.52 6.36 -6.15
CA VAL A 176 -2.26 6.77 -5.52
C VAL A 176 -1.36 7.50 -6.51
N ARG A 177 -1.25 6.98 -7.74
CA ARG A 177 -0.48 7.63 -8.82
C ARG A 177 -1.06 8.98 -9.19
N GLU A 178 -2.38 9.11 -9.28
CA GLU A 178 -3.07 10.38 -9.55
C GLU A 178 -2.76 11.42 -8.46
N ALA A 179 -2.82 11.05 -7.19
CA ALA A 179 -2.49 11.93 -6.06
C ALA A 179 -1.04 12.40 -6.09
N ASN A 180 -0.15 11.68 -6.77
CA ASN A 180 1.29 11.94 -6.88
C ASN A 180 1.72 12.32 -8.30
N ALA A 181 0.81 12.73 -9.16
CA ALA A 181 1.11 13.12 -10.54
C ALA A 181 2.16 14.24 -10.66
N HIS A 182 2.26 15.10 -9.65
CA HIS A 182 3.25 16.18 -9.55
C HIS A 182 4.70 15.68 -9.44
N LEU A 183 4.92 14.40 -9.11
CA LEU A 183 6.25 13.78 -8.99
C LEU A 183 6.62 12.90 -10.19
N GLN A 184 5.77 12.82 -11.19
CA GLN A 184 6.00 12.02 -12.40
C GLN A 184 6.78 12.80 -13.46
#